data_794dce47a79cd27ac1213dcabf37ed68
#
_entry.id   794dce47a79cd27ac1213dcabf37ed68
#
_cell.length_a   1.000
_cell.length_b   1.000
_cell.length_c   1.000
_cell.angle_alpha   90.00
_cell.angle_beta   90.00
_cell.angle_gamma   90.00
#
_symmetry.space_group_name_H-M   'P 1'
#
loop_
_entity.id
_entity.type
_entity.pdbx_description
1 polymer ?
#
loop_
_entity_poly.entity_id
_entity_poly.type
_entity_poly.pdbx_seq_one_letter_code
_entity_poly.pdbx_strand_id
1 'polypeptide(L)'
;MPDPQKEIAKLRAQITEHDRLYYKDAQPAIDDQAYDRLKARLAELESTHPEFDFGESPTQSVGDDRIEAFESYRHRKPMLSLDNTYSSEELIEFGQRLNKRFPDQSLTYLVEPKIDGVAVSLTYENGALVRAVSRGNGVEGDDITQNVRPIKGLPVSIADAPAVLEVRGEIYMRHEEFERINGAREAEGQPLYANPRNLAAGTIKLLDPAEARSRKLDIVLYGVGACEPGNYFSAQSEIQQKLKDWNFPVLEKYWLAEGIIKKQSPPLSLSCFKI
;
A
#
# COMPACT_ATOMS: atom_id res chain seq x y z
N MET A 1 25.37 -14.15 -26.00
CA MET A 1 24.31 -13.83 -25.05
C MET A 1 24.83 -12.73 -24.16
N PRO A 2 24.01 -11.81 -23.65
CA PRO A 2 24.51 -10.83 -22.67
C PRO A 2 25.03 -11.59 -21.44
N ASP A 3 26.05 -11.04 -20.84
CA ASP A 3 26.67 -11.56 -19.60
C ASP A 3 25.66 -11.43 -18.46
N PRO A 4 25.16 -12.56 -17.86
CA PRO A 4 24.12 -12.50 -16.84
C PRO A 4 24.51 -11.66 -15.63
N GLN A 5 25.80 -11.69 -15.22
CA GLN A 5 26.31 -10.89 -14.11
C GLN A 5 26.18 -9.40 -14.37
N LYS A 6 26.48 -8.96 -15.58
CA LYS A 6 26.34 -7.54 -15.98
C LYS A 6 24.87 -7.13 -16.09
N GLU A 7 24.00 -8.04 -16.55
CA GLU A 7 22.56 -7.77 -16.64
C GLU A 7 21.95 -7.63 -15.24
N ILE A 8 22.28 -8.51 -14.29
CA ILE A 8 21.86 -8.43 -12.88
C ILE A 8 22.29 -7.09 -12.27
N ALA A 9 23.58 -6.74 -12.40
CA ALA A 9 24.10 -5.48 -11.85
C ALA A 9 23.39 -4.25 -12.42
N LYS A 10 23.12 -4.25 -13.73
CA LYS A 10 22.37 -3.19 -14.40
C LYS A 10 20.94 -3.08 -13.91
N LEU A 11 20.20 -4.20 -13.80
CA LEU A 11 18.82 -4.21 -13.33
C LEU A 11 18.71 -3.76 -11.88
N ARG A 12 19.62 -4.19 -11.01
CA ARG A 12 19.67 -3.72 -9.61
C ARG A 12 19.86 -2.21 -9.53
N ALA A 13 20.80 -1.65 -10.29
CA ALA A 13 21.01 -0.20 -10.33
C ALA A 13 19.78 0.56 -10.86
N GLN A 14 19.12 0.05 -11.92
CA GLN A 14 17.91 0.65 -12.46
C GLN A 14 16.75 0.63 -11.47
N ILE A 15 16.50 -0.51 -10.82
CA ILE A 15 15.43 -0.64 -9.82
C ILE A 15 15.69 0.27 -8.63
N THR A 16 16.93 0.31 -8.11
CA THR A 16 17.29 1.21 -7.00
C THR A 16 17.07 2.68 -7.35
N GLU A 17 17.39 3.10 -8.58
CA GLU A 17 17.14 4.47 -9.02
C GLU A 17 15.65 4.75 -9.18
N HIS A 18 14.86 3.81 -9.72
CA HIS A 18 13.41 3.95 -9.80
C HIS A 18 12.75 3.97 -8.41
N ASP A 19 13.24 3.19 -7.46
CA ASP A 19 12.83 3.25 -6.06
C ASP A 19 13.08 4.64 -5.46
N ARG A 20 14.26 5.19 -5.68
CA ARG A 20 14.59 6.55 -5.21
C ARG A 20 13.65 7.60 -5.79
N LEU A 21 13.47 7.59 -7.12
CA LEU A 21 12.59 8.54 -7.82
C LEU A 21 11.13 8.40 -7.36
N TYR A 22 10.67 7.18 -7.09
CA TYR A 22 9.29 6.92 -6.69
C TYR A 22 9.03 7.24 -5.23
N TYR A 23 9.87 6.71 -4.31
CA TYR A 23 9.61 6.80 -2.87
C TYR A 23 10.16 8.06 -2.21
N LYS A 24 11.28 8.61 -2.69
CA LYS A 24 11.92 9.78 -2.09
C LYS A 24 11.63 11.07 -2.84
N ASP A 25 11.76 11.04 -4.16
CA ASP A 25 11.61 12.26 -4.96
C ASP A 25 10.18 12.51 -5.43
N ALA A 26 9.27 11.51 -5.28
CA ALA A 26 7.89 11.55 -5.78
C ALA A 26 7.78 11.89 -7.28
N GLN A 27 8.78 11.50 -8.09
CA GLN A 27 8.90 11.73 -9.53
C GLN A 27 9.16 10.43 -10.29
N PRO A 28 8.18 9.49 -10.38
CA PRO A 28 8.35 8.24 -11.11
C PRO A 28 8.68 8.50 -12.58
N ALA A 29 9.73 7.85 -13.09
CA ALA A 29 10.16 7.94 -14.48
C ALA A 29 9.53 6.87 -15.38
N ILE A 30 8.96 5.81 -14.81
CA ILE A 30 8.29 4.70 -15.51
C ILE A 30 6.97 4.37 -14.82
N ASP A 31 6.07 3.69 -15.54
CA ASP A 31 4.82 3.18 -14.97
C ASP A 31 5.04 1.91 -14.12
N ASP A 32 4.06 1.57 -13.29
CA ASP A 32 4.10 0.42 -12.38
C ASP A 32 4.36 -0.89 -13.16
N GLN A 33 3.76 -1.07 -14.34
CA GLN A 33 3.92 -2.29 -15.14
C GLN A 33 5.35 -2.43 -15.69
N ALA A 34 5.97 -1.31 -16.10
CA ALA A 34 7.37 -1.32 -16.56
C ALA A 34 8.32 -1.63 -15.38
N TYR A 35 8.06 -1.05 -14.20
CA TYR A 35 8.82 -1.32 -13.00
C TYR A 35 8.71 -2.81 -12.58
N ASP A 36 7.50 -3.39 -12.56
CA ASP A 36 7.28 -4.78 -12.19
C ASP A 36 7.97 -5.75 -13.17
N ARG A 37 8.02 -5.40 -14.47
CA ARG A 37 8.80 -6.18 -15.45
C ARG A 37 10.30 -6.19 -15.14
N LEU A 38 10.87 -5.07 -14.70
CA LEU A 38 12.28 -5.03 -14.28
C LEU A 38 12.52 -5.91 -13.06
N LYS A 39 11.64 -5.85 -12.05
CA LYS A 39 11.72 -6.71 -10.85
C LYS A 39 11.58 -8.19 -11.19
N ALA A 40 10.60 -8.56 -12.02
CA ALA A 40 10.39 -9.95 -12.45
C ALA A 40 11.61 -10.51 -13.22
N ARG A 41 12.19 -9.70 -14.12
CA ARG A 41 13.39 -10.09 -14.87
C ARG A 41 14.60 -10.26 -13.95
N LEU A 42 14.78 -9.37 -12.97
CA LEU A 42 15.85 -9.51 -11.99
C LEU A 42 15.66 -10.78 -11.13
N ALA A 43 14.46 -11.04 -10.64
CA ALA A 43 14.16 -12.23 -9.85
C ALA A 43 14.39 -13.53 -10.63
N GLU A 44 14.04 -13.58 -11.92
CA GLU A 44 14.33 -14.71 -12.81
C GLU A 44 15.84 -14.96 -12.92
N LEU A 45 16.61 -13.91 -13.19
CA LEU A 45 18.07 -14.02 -13.31
C LEU A 45 18.74 -14.43 -11.99
N GLU A 46 18.33 -13.87 -10.85
CA GLU A 46 18.85 -14.22 -9.54
C GLU A 46 18.54 -15.68 -9.16
N SER A 47 17.35 -16.17 -9.50
CA SER A 47 16.97 -17.58 -9.28
C SER A 47 17.73 -18.54 -10.18
N THR A 48 18.07 -18.13 -11.41
CA THR A 48 18.78 -18.96 -12.38
C THR A 48 20.30 -18.96 -12.15
N HIS A 49 20.82 -17.91 -11.51
CA HIS A 49 22.24 -17.69 -11.26
C HIS A 49 22.53 -17.39 -9.79
N PRO A 50 22.23 -18.35 -8.87
CA PRO A 50 22.46 -18.15 -7.43
C PRO A 50 23.94 -17.94 -7.05
N GLU A 51 24.87 -18.33 -7.95
CA GLU A 51 26.32 -18.07 -7.77
C GLU A 51 26.70 -16.59 -7.79
N PHE A 52 25.81 -15.72 -8.30
CA PHE A 52 26.01 -14.26 -8.33
C PHE A 52 25.28 -13.57 -7.18
N ASP A 53 25.28 -14.16 -5.99
CA ASP A 53 24.74 -13.51 -4.78
C ASP A 53 25.62 -12.30 -4.39
N PHE A 54 25.04 -11.13 -4.57
CA PHE A 54 25.66 -9.83 -4.25
C PHE A 54 25.09 -9.21 -2.96
N GLY A 55 24.50 -10.00 -2.06
CA GLY A 55 23.89 -9.53 -0.83
C GLY A 55 22.44 -9.05 -1.04
N GLU A 56 22.05 -7.95 -0.40
CA GLU A 56 20.66 -7.47 -0.44
C GLU A 56 20.22 -7.12 -1.87
N SER A 57 19.12 -7.77 -2.33
CA SER A 57 18.52 -7.50 -3.64
C SER A 57 17.25 -6.66 -3.50
N PRO A 58 17.03 -5.67 -4.40
CA PRO A 58 15.78 -4.93 -4.44
C PRO A 58 14.55 -5.80 -4.76
N THR A 59 14.73 -7.05 -5.21
CA THR A 59 13.63 -8.01 -5.37
C THR A 59 13.08 -8.50 -4.03
N GLN A 60 13.88 -8.46 -2.98
CA GLN A 60 13.54 -8.93 -1.64
C GLN A 60 13.15 -7.79 -0.67
N SER A 61 13.35 -6.54 -1.08
CA SER A 61 13.04 -5.37 -0.28
C SER A 61 11.81 -4.63 -0.79
N VAL A 62 11.09 -3.99 0.13
CA VAL A 62 10.10 -2.97 -0.18
C VAL A 62 10.83 -1.64 -0.26
N GLY A 63 10.50 -0.79 -1.25
CA GLY A 63 11.09 0.54 -1.33
C GLY A 63 10.87 1.35 -0.05
N ASP A 64 11.88 2.07 0.40
CA ASP A 64 11.88 2.80 1.67
C ASP A 64 11.48 4.26 1.43
N ASP A 65 10.34 4.68 2.02
CA ASP A 65 9.82 6.04 1.92
C ASP A 65 10.13 6.90 3.15
N ARG A 66 10.92 6.43 4.12
CA ARG A 66 11.28 7.17 5.34
C ARG A 66 12.14 8.39 5.06
N ILE A 67 11.94 9.44 5.87
CA ILE A 67 12.77 10.65 5.87
C ILE A 67 13.34 10.92 7.27
N GLU A 68 14.56 11.44 7.35
CA GLU A 68 15.28 11.67 8.63
C GLU A 68 14.58 12.67 9.57
N ALA A 69 13.67 13.48 9.06
CA ALA A 69 12.96 14.49 9.83
C ALA A 69 11.85 13.95 10.74
N PHE A 70 11.45 12.68 10.56
CA PHE A 70 10.44 12.01 11.38
C PHE A 70 11.06 10.92 12.25
N GLU A 71 10.47 10.71 13.43
CA GLU A 71 10.83 9.58 14.28
C GLU A 71 10.42 8.27 13.57
N SER A 72 11.34 7.31 13.49
CA SER A 72 11.05 6.00 12.93
C SER A 72 10.41 5.09 13.98
N TYR A 73 9.38 4.36 13.57
CA TYR A 73 8.68 3.39 14.41
C TYR A 73 8.61 2.02 13.76
N ARG A 74 8.93 0.97 14.53
CA ARG A 74 8.88 -0.42 14.05
C ARG A 74 7.46 -0.95 14.11
N HIS A 75 6.97 -1.49 12.98
CA HIS A 75 5.66 -2.13 12.90
C HIS A 75 5.59 -3.39 13.78
N ARG A 76 4.48 -3.60 14.49
CA ARG A 76 4.24 -4.83 15.27
C ARG A 76 4.12 -6.06 14.36
N LYS A 77 3.57 -5.89 13.17
CA LYS A 77 3.58 -6.86 12.07
C LYS A 77 4.07 -6.16 10.80
N PRO A 78 4.95 -6.77 9.99
CA PRO A 78 5.44 -6.15 8.76
C PRO A 78 4.31 -5.69 7.84
N MET A 79 4.49 -4.56 7.17
CA MET A 79 3.61 -4.04 6.12
C MET A 79 4.14 -4.48 4.76
N LEU A 80 3.77 -5.68 4.34
CA LEU A 80 4.21 -6.28 3.08
C LEU A 80 3.57 -5.58 1.88
N SER A 81 4.22 -5.73 0.72
CA SER A 81 3.61 -5.37 -0.57
C SER A 81 2.62 -6.45 -1.01
N LEU A 82 1.66 -6.05 -1.84
CA LEU A 82 0.78 -6.99 -2.53
C LEU A 82 1.45 -7.44 -3.84
N ASP A 83 1.30 -8.71 -4.18
CA ASP A 83 1.65 -9.21 -5.50
C ASP A 83 0.67 -8.67 -6.55
N ASN A 84 1.14 -8.54 -7.78
CA ASN A 84 0.33 -8.10 -8.91
C ASN A 84 0.03 -9.29 -9.82
N THR A 85 -1.14 -9.26 -10.46
CA THR A 85 -1.48 -10.13 -11.60
C THR A 85 -1.95 -9.25 -12.75
N TYR A 86 -1.48 -9.53 -13.96
CA TYR A 86 -1.77 -8.72 -15.16
C TYR A 86 -2.54 -9.50 -16.22
N SER A 87 -2.79 -10.78 -15.98
CA SER A 87 -3.53 -11.65 -16.90
C SER A 87 -4.52 -12.55 -16.17
N SER A 88 -5.49 -13.08 -16.92
CA SER A 88 -6.43 -14.08 -16.41
C SER A 88 -5.72 -15.38 -16.02
N GLU A 89 -4.67 -15.72 -16.74
CA GLU A 89 -3.86 -16.92 -16.52
C GLU A 89 -3.15 -16.85 -15.17
N GLU A 90 -2.47 -15.73 -14.87
CA GLU A 90 -1.83 -15.49 -13.57
C GLU A 90 -2.82 -15.53 -12.41
N LEU A 91 -4.04 -15.00 -12.63
CA LEU A 91 -5.10 -15.04 -11.62
C LEU A 91 -5.59 -16.49 -11.39
N ILE A 92 -5.69 -17.31 -12.45
CA ILE A 92 -6.02 -18.74 -12.34
C ILE A 92 -4.93 -19.47 -11.55
N GLU A 93 -3.66 -19.21 -11.86
CA GLU A 93 -2.53 -19.82 -11.16
C GLU A 93 -2.52 -19.45 -9.66
N PHE A 94 -2.83 -18.19 -9.33
CA PHE A 94 -2.99 -17.77 -7.94
C PHE A 94 -4.05 -18.60 -7.22
N GLY A 95 -5.23 -18.80 -7.84
CA GLY A 95 -6.29 -19.64 -7.29
C GLY A 95 -5.87 -21.10 -7.13
N GLN A 96 -5.14 -21.66 -8.12
CA GLN A 96 -4.63 -23.02 -8.02
C GLN A 96 -3.63 -23.18 -6.86
N ARG A 97 -2.73 -22.19 -6.64
CA ARG A 97 -1.81 -22.20 -5.49
C ARG A 97 -2.56 -22.21 -4.16
N LEU A 98 -3.63 -21.40 -4.03
CA LEU A 98 -4.45 -21.37 -2.82
C LEU A 98 -5.20 -22.69 -2.60
N ASN A 99 -5.83 -23.24 -3.64
CA ASN A 99 -6.54 -24.53 -3.53
C ASN A 99 -5.58 -25.68 -3.16
N LYS A 100 -4.35 -25.67 -3.69
CA LYS A 100 -3.31 -26.64 -3.31
C LYS A 100 -2.88 -26.49 -1.84
N ARG A 101 -2.86 -25.27 -1.32
CA ARG A 101 -2.50 -24.98 0.08
C ARG A 101 -3.62 -25.31 1.05
N PHE A 102 -4.87 -25.20 0.62
CA PHE A 102 -6.09 -25.40 1.43
C PHE A 102 -7.06 -26.36 0.72
N PRO A 103 -6.68 -27.66 0.52
CA PRO A 103 -7.42 -28.57 -0.35
C PRO A 103 -8.84 -28.89 0.15
N ASP A 104 -9.07 -28.82 1.46
CA ASP A 104 -10.34 -29.19 2.11
C ASP A 104 -11.22 -27.99 2.44
N GLN A 105 -10.84 -26.77 1.97
CA GLN A 105 -11.58 -25.54 2.27
C GLN A 105 -12.23 -24.97 1.02
N SER A 106 -13.50 -24.58 1.16
CA SER A 106 -14.16 -23.72 0.18
C SER A 106 -13.77 -22.28 0.43
N LEU A 107 -12.96 -21.72 -0.49
CA LEU A 107 -12.44 -20.36 -0.35
C LEU A 107 -13.44 -19.35 -0.93
N THR A 108 -13.79 -18.35 -0.11
CA THR A 108 -14.51 -17.16 -0.53
C THR A 108 -13.54 -15.98 -0.55
N TYR A 109 -13.58 -15.19 -1.61
CA TYR A 109 -12.72 -14.03 -1.83
C TYR A 109 -13.49 -12.75 -1.58
N LEU A 110 -12.87 -11.81 -0.87
CA LEU A 110 -13.31 -10.43 -0.80
C LEU A 110 -12.53 -9.63 -1.84
N VAL A 111 -13.23 -9.01 -2.77
CA VAL A 111 -12.65 -8.23 -3.86
C VAL A 111 -12.92 -6.75 -3.60
N GLU A 112 -11.86 -5.94 -3.57
CA GLU A 112 -11.91 -4.52 -3.25
C GLU A 112 -11.15 -3.70 -4.30
N PRO A 113 -11.57 -2.44 -4.58
CA PRO A 113 -10.76 -1.51 -5.35
C PRO A 113 -9.44 -1.23 -4.61
N LYS A 114 -8.32 -1.26 -5.33
CA LYS A 114 -7.05 -0.79 -4.78
C LYS A 114 -6.97 0.73 -4.94
N ILE A 115 -7.07 1.41 -3.81
CA ILE A 115 -6.89 2.88 -3.79
C ILE A 115 -5.39 3.19 -3.97
N ASP A 116 -5.10 4.19 -4.78
CA ASP A 116 -3.76 4.66 -5.03
C ASP A 116 -3.42 5.85 -4.11
N GLY A 117 -2.54 5.61 -3.17
CA GLY A 117 -2.18 6.57 -2.13
C GLY A 117 -0.93 6.18 -1.35
N VAL A 118 -0.93 6.46 -0.07
CA VAL A 118 0.16 6.16 0.88
C VAL A 118 -0.35 5.22 1.95
N ALA A 119 0.25 4.04 2.04
CA ALA A 119 -0.14 3.05 3.04
C ALA A 119 0.20 3.53 4.46
N VAL A 120 -0.73 3.32 5.38
CA VAL A 120 -0.63 3.73 6.78
C VAL A 120 -1.07 2.62 7.73
N SER A 121 -0.41 2.52 8.87
CA SER A 121 -0.82 1.73 10.04
C SER A 121 -1.22 2.65 11.17
N LEU A 122 -2.45 2.50 11.67
CA LEU A 122 -3.03 3.25 12.78
C LEU A 122 -3.08 2.34 14.01
N THR A 123 -2.39 2.71 15.08
CA THR A 123 -2.41 1.96 16.33
C THR A 123 -3.39 2.59 17.31
N TYR A 124 -4.36 1.79 17.74
CA TYR A 124 -5.26 2.11 18.85
C TYR A 124 -4.90 1.25 20.06
N GLU A 125 -4.80 1.89 21.22
CA GLU A 125 -4.62 1.22 22.50
C GLU A 125 -5.80 1.58 23.42
N ASN A 126 -6.49 0.57 23.92
CA ASN A 126 -7.71 0.74 24.71
C ASN A 126 -8.72 1.70 24.04
N GLY A 127 -8.84 1.59 22.73
CA GLY A 127 -9.74 2.41 21.92
C GLY A 127 -9.23 3.81 21.54
N ALA A 128 -8.13 4.30 22.08
CA ALA A 128 -7.58 5.60 21.72
C ALA A 128 -6.53 5.50 20.61
N LEU A 129 -6.60 6.37 19.59
CA LEU A 129 -5.55 6.49 18.57
C LEU A 129 -4.26 7.03 19.20
N VAL A 130 -3.27 6.17 19.33
CA VAL A 130 -1.97 6.53 19.90
C VAL A 130 -0.92 6.85 18.85
N ARG A 131 -0.98 6.18 17.67
CA ARG A 131 0.04 6.37 16.64
C ARG A 131 -0.50 6.11 15.24
N ALA A 132 0.07 6.84 14.26
CA ALA A 132 -0.05 6.58 12.83
C ALA A 132 1.34 6.52 12.21
N VAL A 133 1.64 5.43 11.48
CA VAL A 133 2.97 5.15 10.92
C VAL A 133 2.86 4.90 9.44
N SER A 134 3.71 5.54 8.62
CA SER A 134 3.82 5.25 7.19
C SER A 134 4.33 3.81 6.98
N ARG A 135 4.19 3.25 5.78
CA ARG A 135 4.70 1.91 5.52
C ARG A 135 6.22 1.83 5.72
N GLY A 136 6.94 2.88 5.32
CA GLY A 136 8.39 2.88 5.31
C GLY A 136 8.95 1.77 4.43
N ASN A 137 9.95 1.05 4.95
CA ASN A 137 10.54 -0.12 4.30
C ASN A 137 9.76 -1.44 4.58
N GLY A 138 8.58 -1.34 5.18
CA GLY A 138 7.74 -2.49 5.55
C GLY A 138 8.01 -3.05 6.95
N VAL A 139 9.16 -2.78 7.54
CA VAL A 139 9.53 -3.16 8.91
C VAL A 139 9.42 -1.97 9.85
N GLU A 140 9.85 -0.81 9.39
CA GLU A 140 9.82 0.47 10.10
C GLU A 140 9.28 1.56 9.18
N GLY A 141 8.54 2.52 9.72
CA GLY A 141 8.01 3.67 9.01
C GLY A 141 8.12 4.95 9.82
N ASP A 142 7.78 6.08 9.22
CA ASP A 142 7.78 7.39 9.87
C ASP A 142 6.54 7.56 10.75
N ASP A 143 6.70 8.09 11.97
CA ASP A 143 5.59 8.52 12.82
C ASP A 143 4.96 9.81 12.25
N ILE A 144 3.85 9.64 11.57
CA ILE A 144 3.07 10.70 10.91
C ILE A 144 1.80 11.07 11.67
N THR A 145 1.73 10.73 12.95
CA THR A 145 0.51 10.85 13.78
C THR A 145 -0.09 12.26 13.74
N GLN A 146 0.76 13.29 13.80
CA GLN A 146 0.28 14.69 13.82
C GLN A 146 -0.41 15.09 12.50
N ASN A 147 0.04 14.57 11.37
CA ASN A 147 -0.51 14.87 10.05
C ASN A 147 -1.74 14.00 9.74
N VAL A 148 -1.83 12.80 10.31
CA VAL A 148 -2.96 11.87 10.10
C VAL A 148 -4.16 12.17 10.98
N ARG A 149 -3.92 12.48 12.26
CA ARG A 149 -4.99 12.72 13.26
C ARG A 149 -6.07 13.72 12.82
N PRO A 150 -5.76 14.82 12.09
CA PRO A 150 -6.76 15.78 11.64
C PRO A 150 -7.51 15.36 10.35
N ILE A 151 -7.22 14.20 9.75
CA ILE A 151 -7.94 13.74 8.55
C ILE A 151 -9.41 13.53 8.89
N LYS A 152 -10.28 14.12 8.09
CA LYS A 152 -11.72 14.11 8.31
C LYS A 152 -12.29 12.69 8.31
N GLY A 153 -13.11 12.37 9.32
CA GLY A 153 -13.79 11.08 9.43
C GLY A 153 -12.94 9.99 10.10
N LEU A 154 -11.68 10.27 10.45
CA LEU A 154 -10.87 9.34 11.22
C LEU A 154 -11.26 9.41 12.71
N PRO A 155 -11.79 8.33 13.33
CA PRO A 155 -12.08 8.33 14.74
C PRO A 155 -10.79 8.34 15.56
N VAL A 156 -10.66 9.28 16.49
CA VAL A 156 -9.53 9.33 17.43
C VAL A 156 -9.76 8.46 18.65
N SER A 157 -11.00 8.00 18.85
CA SER A 157 -11.41 7.05 19.90
C SER A 157 -12.53 6.15 19.38
N ILE A 158 -12.46 4.86 19.72
CA ILE A 158 -13.46 3.84 19.38
C ILE A 158 -13.88 3.08 20.65
N ALA A 159 -15.17 2.81 20.78
CA ALA A 159 -15.72 2.02 21.88
C ALA A 159 -15.54 0.52 21.63
N ASP A 160 -15.48 -0.27 22.70
CA ASP A 160 -15.42 -1.74 22.63
C ASP A 160 -14.30 -2.29 21.72
N ALA A 161 -13.19 -1.56 21.71
CA ALA A 161 -12.00 -1.95 20.95
C ALA A 161 -11.20 -3.03 21.68
N PRO A 162 -10.46 -3.87 20.94
CA PRO A 162 -9.38 -4.68 21.50
C PRO A 162 -8.37 -3.84 22.27
N ALA A 163 -7.65 -4.45 23.23
CA ALA A 163 -6.61 -3.76 24.01
C ALA A 163 -5.56 -3.11 23.09
N VAL A 164 -5.19 -3.82 22.02
CA VAL A 164 -4.36 -3.30 20.92
C VAL A 164 -5.05 -3.61 19.59
N LEU A 165 -5.15 -2.61 18.74
CA LEU A 165 -5.67 -2.74 17.39
C LEU A 165 -4.83 -1.89 16.42
N GLU A 166 -4.12 -2.55 15.49
CA GLU A 166 -3.54 -1.89 14.32
C GLU A 166 -4.51 -1.95 13.15
N VAL A 167 -5.01 -0.80 12.70
CA VAL A 167 -5.85 -0.70 11.50
C VAL A 167 -4.99 -0.21 10.33
N ARG A 168 -5.09 -0.88 9.19
CA ARG A 168 -4.31 -0.56 7.99
C ARG A 168 -5.19 0.04 6.91
N GLY A 169 -4.64 1.00 6.20
CA GLY A 169 -5.36 1.70 5.15
C GLY A 169 -4.47 2.48 4.22
N GLU A 170 -5.11 3.30 3.40
CA GLU A 170 -4.47 4.17 2.42
C GLU A 170 -4.90 5.62 2.63
N ILE A 171 -3.94 6.52 2.74
CA ILE A 171 -4.16 7.97 2.70
C ILE A 171 -4.03 8.40 1.26
N TYR A 172 -5.03 9.12 0.76
CA TYR A 172 -5.08 9.53 -0.64
C TYR A 172 -5.59 10.96 -0.80
N MET A 173 -5.41 11.52 -1.99
CA MET A 173 -5.96 12.83 -2.37
C MET A 173 -6.97 12.63 -3.48
N ARG A 174 -8.14 13.29 -3.35
CA ARG A 174 -9.16 13.31 -4.42
C ARG A 174 -8.69 14.13 -5.61
N HIS A 175 -9.14 13.78 -6.78
CA HIS A 175 -8.81 14.51 -8.02
C HIS A 175 -9.17 15.98 -7.95
N GLU A 176 -10.34 16.33 -7.38
CA GLU A 176 -10.77 17.72 -7.24
C GLU A 176 -9.81 18.56 -6.40
N GLU A 177 -9.26 18.00 -5.33
CA GLU A 177 -8.29 18.69 -4.49
C GLU A 177 -6.94 18.81 -5.18
N PHE A 178 -6.52 17.77 -5.89
CA PHE A 178 -5.29 17.76 -6.69
C PHE A 178 -5.34 18.85 -7.78
N GLU A 179 -6.45 18.95 -8.52
CA GLU A 179 -6.67 19.97 -9.54
C GLU A 179 -6.69 21.37 -8.94
N ARG A 180 -7.36 21.55 -7.79
CA ARG A 180 -7.37 22.82 -7.06
C ARG A 180 -5.96 23.30 -6.69
N ILE A 181 -5.12 22.40 -6.18
CA ILE A 181 -3.75 22.72 -5.77
C ILE A 181 -2.89 23.04 -7.00
N ASN A 182 -2.96 22.22 -8.05
CA ASN A 182 -2.21 22.46 -9.28
C ASN A 182 -2.64 23.75 -10.00
N GLY A 183 -3.94 24.06 -10.02
CA GLY A 183 -4.42 25.33 -10.59
C GLY A 183 -3.90 26.56 -9.84
N ALA A 184 -3.80 26.50 -8.51
CA ALA A 184 -3.18 27.58 -7.73
C ALA A 184 -1.70 27.74 -8.05
N ARG A 185 -0.95 26.63 -8.15
CA ARG A 185 0.47 26.63 -8.50
C ARG A 185 0.73 27.16 -9.91
N GLU A 186 -0.11 26.79 -10.87
CA GLU A 186 -0.02 27.28 -12.25
C GLU A 186 -0.22 28.81 -12.31
N ALA A 187 -1.20 29.33 -11.56
CA ALA A 187 -1.44 30.77 -11.47
C ALA A 187 -0.25 31.53 -10.86
N GLU A 188 0.55 30.87 -10.01
CA GLU A 188 1.77 31.41 -9.38
C GLU A 188 3.04 31.09 -10.18
N GLY A 189 2.96 30.43 -11.35
CA GLY A 189 4.10 30.02 -12.16
C GLY A 189 5.00 28.97 -11.51
N GLN A 190 4.46 28.17 -10.58
CA GLN A 190 5.19 27.12 -9.88
C GLN A 190 5.10 25.78 -10.63
N PRO A 191 6.08 24.88 -10.49
CA PRO A 191 6.03 23.53 -11.05
C PRO A 191 4.80 22.76 -10.54
N LEU A 192 4.09 22.05 -11.42
CA LEU A 192 2.93 21.25 -11.07
C LEU A 192 3.32 19.90 -10.45
N TYR A 193 2.46 19.37 -9.59
CA TYR A 193 2.59 18.00 -9.10
C TYR A 193 2.19 17.01 -10.18
N ALA A 194 2.88 15.87 -10.26
CA ALA A 194 2.71 14.90 -11.32
C ALA A 194 1.41 14.08 -11.20
N ASN A 195 1.01 13.71 -9.98
CA ASN A 195 -0.20 12.92 -9.72
C ASN A 195 -0.68 13.07 -8.26
N PRO A 196 -1.95 12.70 -7.97
CA PRO A 196 -2.53 12.81 -6.63
C PRO A 196 -1.78 12.01 -5.56
N ARG A 197 -1.26 10.81 -5.89
CA ARG A 197 -0.53 9.96 -4.96
C ARG A 197 0.76 10.62 -4.48
N ASN A 198 1.55 11.17 -5.40
CA ASN A 198 2.80 11.83 -5.05
C ASN A 198 2.56 13.08 -4.21
N LEU A 199 1.50 13.83 -4.54
CA LEU A 199 1.10 14.98 -3.73
C LEU A 199 0.63 14.55 -2.32
N ALA A 200 -0.12 13.45 -2.19
CA ALA A 200 -0.50 12.90 -0.90
C ALA A 200 0.73 12.46 -0.09
N ALA A 201 1.70 11.77 -0.73
CA ALA A 201 2.94 11.33 -0.10
C ALA A 201 3.78 12.51 0.41
N GLY A 202 3.95 13.55 -0.38
CA GLY A 202 4.63 14.77 0.04
C GLY A 202 3.89 15.51 1.15
N THR A 203 2.54 15.54 1.08
CA THR A 203 1.71 16.24 2.06
C THR A 203 1.76 15.58 3.44
N ILE A 204 1.66 14.25 3.51
CA ILE A 204 1.66 13.56 4.81
C ILE A 204 3.01 13.63 5.54
N LYS A 205 4.07 13.99 4.83
CA LYS A 205 5.44 14.16 5.33
C LYS A 205 5.86 15.63 5.50
N LEU A 206 4.93 16.57 5.41
CA LEU A 206 5.21 17.96 5.76
C LEU A 206 5.50 18.08 7.25
N LEU A 207 6.54 18.87 7.59
CA LEU A 207 6.92 19.13 8.99
C LEU A 207 5.92 20.06 9.69
N ASP A 208 5.24 20.92 8.93
CA ASP A 208 4.18 21.78 9.44
C ASP A 208 2.81 21.08 9.30
N PRO A 209 2.20 20.63 10.42
CA PRO A 209 0.88 20.00 10.38
C PRO A 209 -0.24 20.95 9.91
N ALA A 210 -0.06 22.27 10.03
CA ALA A 210 -1.06 23.23 9.55
C ALA A 210 -1.07 23.29 8.03
N GLU A 211 0.10 23.24 7.40
CA GLU A 211 0.22 23.12 5.93
C GLU A 211 -0.35 21.78 5.46
N ALA A 212 0.01 20.66 6.11
CA ALA A 212 -0.54 19.35 5.78
C ALA A 212 -2.08 19.33 5.81
N ARG A 213 -2.68 19.95 6.85
CA ARG A 213 -4.13 20.05 7.00
C ARG A 213 -4.80 20.90 5.92
N SER A 214 -4.12 21.92 5.39
CA SER A 214 -4.65 22.78 4.32
C SER A 214 -4.88 22.03 3.02
N ARG A 215 -4.15 20.92 2.80
CA ARG A 215 -4.28 20.02 1.67
C ARG A 215 -5.16 18.85 2.07
N LYS A 216 -6.43 18.89 1.72
CA LYS A 216 -7.46 17.95 2.16
C LYS A 216 -7.15 16.51 1.76
N LEU A 217 -6.49 15.78 2.65
CA LEU A 217 -6.30 14.35 2.51
C LEU A 217 -7.53 13.58 2.98
N ASP A 218 -7.80 12.47 2.33
CA ASP A 218 -8.76 11.46 2.74
C ASP A 218 -8.03 10.16 3.15
N ILE A 219 -8.73 9.28 3.84
CA ILE A 219 -8.21 7.98 4.26
C ILE A 219 -9.26 6.90 4.06
N VAL A 220 -8.85 5.71 3.71
CA VAL A 220 -9.69 4.52 3.66
C VAL A 220 -9.00 3.38 4.39
N LEU A 221 -9.74 2.69 5.27
CA LEU A 221 -9.23 1.59 6.08
C LEU A 221 -9.77 0.28 5.51
N TYR A 222 -8.88 -0.71 5.34
CA TYR A 222 -9.23 -1.95 4.65
C TYR A 222 -8.74 -3.22 5.37
N GLY A 223 -7.93 -3.10 6.42
CA GLY A 223 -7.37 -4.29 7.04
C GLY A 223 -6.89 -4.07 8.47
N VAL A 224 -6.48 -5.16 9.09
CA VAL A 224 -5.95 -5.19 10.46
C VAL A 224 -4.56 -5.83 10.45
N GLY A 225 -3.62 -5.19 11.12
CA GLY A 225 -2.28 -5.70 11.38
C GLY A 225 -2.22 -6.52 12.67
N ALA A 226 -1.65 -5.94 13.73
CA ALA A 226 -1.68 -6.55 15.07
C ALA A 226 -3.04 -6.31 15.74
N CYS A 227 -3.50 -7.32 16.49
CA CYS A 227 -4.70 -7.24 17.31
C CYS A 227 -4.49 -8.08 18.57
N GLU A 228 -4.91 -7.56 19.73
CA GLU A 228 -4.86 -8.28 21.01
C GLU A 228 -6.25 -8.27 21.67
N PRO A 229 -6.90 -9.46 21.77
CA PRO A 229 -6.40 -10.80 21.47
C PRO A 229 -6.24 -11.08 19.96
N GLY A 230 -5.26 -11.94 19.60
CA GLY A 230 -4.91 -12.23 18.20
C GLY A 230 -5.96 -12.99 17.38
N ASN A 231 -6.95 -13.59 18.05
CA ASN A 231 -8.06 -14.32 17.43
C ASN A 231 -9.36 -13.50 17.39
N TYR A 232 -9.28 -12.18 17.46
CA TYR A 232 -10.45 -11.29 17.48
C TYR A 232 -11.25 -11.34 16.17
N PHE A 233 -10.57 -11.55 15.04
CA PHE A 233 -11.20 -11.67 13.72
C PHE A 233 -10.90 -13.01 13.08
N SER A 234 -11.91 -13.58 12.41
CA SER A 234 -11.82 -14.87 11.70
C SER A 234 -11.82 -14.72 10.18
N ALA A 235 -12.32 -13.61 9.64
CA ALA A 235 -12.44 -13.37 8.22
C ALA A 235 -12.26 -11.89 7.87
N GLN A 236 -11.82 -11.62 6.63
CA GLN A 236 -11.66 -10.25 6.11
C GLN A 236 -13.00 -9.49 6.05
N SER A 237 -14.09 -10.18 5.72
CA SER A 237 -15.44 -9.58 5.72
C SER A 237 -15.90 -9.14 7.12
N GLU A 238 -15.49 -9.86 8.17
CA GLU A 238 -15.75 -9.49 9.56
C GLU A 238 -14.95 -8.23 9.94
N ILE A 239 -13.68 -8.12 9.51
CA ILE A 239 -12.87 -6.92 9.67
C ILE A 239 -13.57 -5.71 9.03
N GLN A 240 -14.01 -5.83 7.78
CA GLN A 240 -14.71 -4.75 7.06
C GLN A 240 -15.97 -4.30 7.80
N GLN A 241 -16.79 -5.23 8.26
CA GLN A 241 -18.00 -4.91 9.01
C GLN A 241 -17.68 -4.20 10.32
N LYS A 242 -16.69 -4.71 11.07
CA LYS A 242 -16.31 -4.14 12.36
C LYS A 242 -15.70 -2.75 12.24
N LEU A 243 -14.86 -2.51 11.24
CA LEU A 243 -14.34 -1.17 10.92
C LEU A 243 -15.48 -0.18 10.64
N LYS A 244 -16.50 -0.62 9.90
CA LYS A 244 -17.69 0.19 9.64
C LYS A 244 -18.47 0.49 10.92
N ASP A 245 -18.68 -0.51 11.78
CA ASP A 245 -19.37 -0.35 13.07
C ASP A 245 -18.67 0.64 14.00
N TRP A 246 -17.34 0.69 13.92
CA TRP A 246 -16.52 1.69 14.64
C TRP A 246 -16.43 3.05 13.93
N ASN A 247 -17.22 3.27 12.86
CA ASN A 247 -17.26 4.50 12.05
C ASN A 247 -15.92 4.84 11.37
N PHE A 248 -15.09 3.86 11.06
CA PHE A 248 -13.94 4.09 10.19
C PHE A 248 -14.37 4.37 8.76
N PRO A 249 -13.67 5.24 8.02
CA PRO A 249 -13.83 5.37 6.58
C PRO A 249 -13.35 4.08 5.91
N VAL A 250 -14.30 3.30 5.42
CA VAL A 250 -14.07 2.03 4.70
C VAL A 250 -14.51 2.15 3.26
N LEU A 251 -14.09 1.20 2.41
CA LEU A 251 -14.57 1.09 1.04
C LEU A 251 -16.07 0.79 1.03
N GLU A 252 -16.85 1.62 0.34
CA GLU A 252 -18.31 1.41 0.21
C GLU A 252 -18.66 0.24 -0.70
N LYS A 253 -17.76 -0.07 -1.64
CA LYS A 253 -17.95 -1.12 -2.65
C LYS A 253 -16.90 -2.21 -2.50
N TYR A 254 -17.36 -3.40 -2.22
CA TYR A 254 -16.59 -4.64 -2.29
C TYR A 254 -17.51 -5.76 -2.76
N TRP A 255 -16.93 -6.86 -3.21
CA TRP A 255 -17.68 -8.01 -3.70
C TRP A 255 -17.18 -9.28 -3.03
N LEU A 256 -18.10 -10.17 -2.72
CA LEU A 256 -17.78 -11.54 -2.30
C LEU A 256 -17.85 -12.46 -3.53
N ALA A 257 -16.82 -13.25 -3.75
CA ALA A 257 -16.73 -14.21 -4.84
C ALA A 257 -16.41 -15.61 -4.30
N GLU A 258 -17.20 -16.60 -4.70
CA GLU A 258 -17.03 -18.03 -4.35
C GLU A 258 -16.01 -18.74 -5.28
N GLY A 259 -15.15 -18.01 -5.92
CA GLY A 259 -14.12 -18.51 -6.84
C GLY A 259 -13.48 -17.36 -7.60
N ILE A 260 -12.27 -17.59 -8.09
CA ILE A 260 -11.51 -16.58 -8.79
C ILE A 260 -12.09 -16.27 -10.17
N ILE A 261 -12.73 -17.24 -10.83
CA ILE A 261 -13.38 -17.04 -12.12
C ILE A 261 -14.78 -17.64 -12.09
N LYS A 262 -15.81 -16.77 -12.11
CA LYS A 262 -17.17 -17.20 -12.48
C LYS A 262 -17.33 -17.04 -14.01
N LYS A 263 -17.78 -18.10 -14.69
CA LYS A 263 -18.04 -18.15 -16.14
C LYS A 263 -19.09 -17.12 -16.65
N GLN A 264 -19.69 -16.29 -15.80
CA GLN A 264 -20.85 -15.45 -16.14
C GLN A 264 -20.90 -14.07 -15.47
N SER A 265 -19.79 -13.52 -15.00
CA SER A 265 -19.76 -12.11 -14.58
C SER A 265 -19.27 -11.25 -15.76
N PRO A 266 -19.83 -10.03 -15.98
CA PRO A 266 -19.29 -9.13 -17.00
C PRO A 266 -17.81 -8.89 -16.70
N PRO A 267 -16.96 -8.73 -17.73
CA PRO A 267 -15.55 -8.50 -17.53
C PRO A 267 -15.38 -7.16 -16.82
N LEU A 268 -15.12 -7.23 -15.52
CA LEU A 268 -14.48 -6.12 -14.83
C LEU A 268 -13.12 -5.97 -15.50
N SER A 269 -12.83 -4.81 -16.05
CA SER A 269 -11.54 -4.59 -16.71
C SER A 269 -10.43 -4.89 -15.71
N LEU A 270 -9.55 -5.81 -16.04
CA LEU A 270 -8.42 -6.29 -15.22
C LEU A 270 -7.45 -5.18 -14.79
N SER A 271 -7.62 -3.96 -15.32
CA SER A 271 -6.74 -2.81 -15.03
C SER A 271 -6.84 -2.25 -13.61
N CYS A 272 -7.72 -2.76 -12.76
CA CYS A 272 -8.03 -2.17 -11.44
C CYS A 272 -7.86 -3.12 -10.24
N PHE A 273 -7.39 -4.34 -10.40
CA PHE A 273 -7.31 -5.29 -9.29
C PHE A 273 -5.86 -5.65 -8.96
N LYS A 274 -5.39 -5.21 -7.80
CA LYS A 274 -4.24 -5.80 -7.10
C LYS A 274 -4.81 -6.70 -6.01
N ILE A 275 -4.47 -7.98 -6.04
CA ILE A 275 -4.91 -9.01 -5.10
C ILE A 275 -3.88 -9.15 -3.99
#